data_75d8894cb48573087df98dbdecf4b038
#
_entry.id   75d8894cb48573087df98dbdecf4b038
#
_cell.length_a   1.000
_cell.length_b   1.000
_cell.length_c   1.000
_cell.angle_alpha   90.00
_cell.angle_beta   90.00
_cell.angle_gamma   90.00
#
_symmetry.space_group_name_H-M   'P 1'
#
loop_
_entity.id
_entity.type
_entity.pdbx_description
1 polymer ?
#
loop_
_entity_poly.entity_id
_entity_poly.type
_entity_poly.pdbx_seq_one_letter_code
_entity_poly.pdbx_strand_id
1 'polypeptide(L)'
;MNIIYVIEDYSENGGVERIVSDKANTLSTQYHHNVTLITVYRDNRKEQFKLDDGINLIHLDVPFAKRTNNSIIRLISRLYTIFIAILRMNKVIKGLHPDIIFFTTTLGAILLPFCHTKARKIYESHLARKFNPFNKLFFLTELSAERIVCLTSGDAK
;
A
#
# COMPACT_ATOMS: atom_id res chain seq x y z
N MET A 1 0.93 1.86 -19.66
CA MET A 1 -0.09 1.88 -18.59
C MET A 1 0.46 2.65 -17.39
N ASN A 2 -0.41 3.32 -16.66
CA ASN A 2 -0.08 4.00 -15.39
C ASN A 2 -0.35 3.05 -14.23
N ILE A 3 0.69 2.58 -13.57
CA ILE A 3 0.60 1.58 -12.49
C ILE A 3 1.04 2.23 -11.19
N ILE A 4 0.26 2.04 -10.14
CA ILE A 4 0.59 2.53 -8.80
C ILE A 4 0.75 1.36 -7.85
N TYR A 5 1.80 1.40 -7.03
CA TYR A 5 1.95 0.58 -5.83
C TYR A 5 1.74 1.44 -4.59
N VAL A 6 0.89 1.00 -3.67
CA VAL A 6 0.69 1.62 -2.36
C VAL A 6 1.28 0.71 -1.30
N ILE A 7 2.29 1.21 -0.60
CA ILE A 7 3.05 0.50 0.43
C ILE A 7 3.07 1.32 1.73
N GLU A 8 3.26 0.68 2.85
CA GLU A 8 3.25 1.35 4.15
C GLU A 8 4.45 2.27 4.35
N ASP A 9 5.64 1.73 4.19
CA ASP A 9 6.93 2.42 4.29
C ASP A 9 7.91 1.76 3.31
N TYR A 10 8.84 2.51 2.75
CA TYR A 10 9.84 1.99 1.81
C TYR A 10 11.26 2.02 2.38
N SER A 11 11.45 2.53 3.58
CA SER A 11 12.74 2.58 4.26
C SER A 11 13.08 1.30 5.04
N GLU A 12 12.12 0.38 5.18
CA GLU A 12 12.33 -0.89 5.86
C GLU A 12 13.09 -1.89 4.98
N ASN A 13 13.90 -2.74 5.61
CA ASN A 13 14.61 -3.82 4.94
C ASN A 13 13.79 -5.11 5.00
N GLY A 14 12.59 -5.05 4.45
CA GLY A 14 11.61 -6.13 4.48
C GLY A 14 11.46 -6.88 3.15
N GLY A 15 10.81 -8.03 3.22
CA GLY A 15 10.53 -8.85 2.03
C GLY A 15 9.52 -8.20 1.08
N VAL A 16 8.58 -7.43 1.61
CA VAL A 16 7.55 -6.73 0.82
C VAL A 16 8.18 -5.64 -0.02
N GLU A 17 9.04 -4.80 0.60
CA GLU A 17 9.76 -3.70 -0.04
C GLU A 17 10.62 -4.21 -1.19
N ARG A 18 11.34 -5.32 -0.97
CA ARG A 18 12.15 -5.99 -2.00
C ARG A 18 11.27 -6.46 -3.17
N ILE A 19 10.19 -7.20 -2.90
CA ILE A 19 9.32 -7.73 -3.95
C ILE A 19 8.67 -6.59 -4.75
N VAL A 20 8.21 -5.53 -4.08
CA VAL A 20 7.61 -4.37 -4.73
C VAL A 20 8.64 -3.64 -5.58
N SER A 21 9.87 -3.46 -5.09
CA SER A 21 10.97 -2.85 -5.83
C SER A 21 11.29 -3.64 -7.11
N ASP A 22 11.49 -4.96 -7.00
CA ASP A 22 11.81 -5.83 -8.13
C ASP A 22 10.69 -5.79 -9.20
N LYS A 23 9.43 -5.85 -8.78
CA LYS A 23 8.27 -5.74 -9.68
C LYS A 23 8.19 -4.37 -10.34
N ALA A 24 8.32 -3.29 -9.56
CA ALA A 24 8.25 -1.92 -10.06
C ALA A 24 9.35 -1.66 -11.10
N ASN A 25 10.59 -2.06 -10.80
CA ASN A 25 11.71 -1.97 -11.72
C ASN A 25 11.46 -2.76 -13.01
N THR A 26 10.98 -4.00 -12.91
CA THR A 26 10.66 -4.84 -14.07
C THR A 26 9.59 -4.19 -14.95
N LEU A 27 8.51 -3.69 -14.33
CA LEU A 27 7.41 -3.03 -15.05
C LEU A 27 7.87 -1.74 -15.75
N SER A 28 8.77 -0.98 -15.13
CA SER A 28 9.33 0.24 -15.70
C SER A 28 10.31 -0.08 -16.84
N THR A 29 11.34 -0.92 -16.58
CA THR A 29 12.45 -1.12 -17.51
C THR A 29 12.14 -2.08 -18.65
N GLN A 30 11.47 -3.21 -18.35
CA GLN A 30 11.22 -4.25 -19.38
C GLN A 30 9.89 -4.04 -20.11
N TYR A 31 8.85 -3.59 -19.39
CA TYR A 31 7.52 -3.41 -19.97
C TYR A 31 7.18 -1.96 -20.30
N HIS A 32 8.07 -1.01 -20.00
CA HIS A 32 7.93 0.42 -20.31
C HIS A 32 6.62 1.02 -19.80
N HIS A 33 6.19 0.59 -18.60
CA HIS A 33 5.05 1.16 -17.93
C HIS A 33 5.45 2.38 -17.09
N ASN A 34 4.56 3.34 -16.95
CA ASN A 34 4.73 4.45 -16.04
C ASN A 34 4.37 3.98 -14.62
N VAL A 35 5.37 3.80 -13.78
CA VAL A 35 5.20 3.24 -12.43
C VAL A 35 5.38 4.33 -11.39
N THR A 36 4.45 4.39 -10.44
CA THR A 36 4.54 5.27 -9.27
C THR A 36 4.45 4.43 -7.99
N LEU A 37 5.40 4.61 -7.09
CA LEU A 37 5.38 4.03 -5.76
C LEU A 37 4.89 5.09 -4.77
N ILE A 38 3.83 4.80 -4.04
CA ILE A 38 3.26 5.68 -3.00
C ILE A 38 3.52 5.05 -1.65
N THR A 39 4.23 5.76 -0.76
CA THR A 39 4.39 5.34 0.63
C THR A 39 3.44 6.13 1.54
N VAL A 40 2.83 5.47 2.51
CA VAL A 40 1.95 6.13 3.48
C VAL A 40 2.77 6.93 4.47
N TYR A 41 3.79 6.34 5.03
CA TYR A 41 4.72 6.98 5.93
C TYR A 41 5.99 7.40 5.20
N ARG A 42 6.67 8.38 5.75
CA ARG A 42 8.02 8.73 5.38
C ARG A 42 8.92 8.56 6.58
N ASP A 43 9.88 7.67 6.47
CA ASP A 43 10.98 7.57 7.42
C ASP A 43 12.21 8.31 6.85
N ASN A 44 13.00 8.91 7.71
CA ASN A 44 14.26 9.57 7.33
C ASN A 44 15.41 8.58 7.10
N ARG A 45 15.15 7.28 7.24
CA ARG A 45 16.12 6.23 6.92
C ARG A 45 16.34 6.17 5.41
N LYS A 46 17.56 5.79 5.02
CA LYS A 46 17.90 5.61 3.61
C LYS A 46 17.11 4.43 3.04
N GLU A 47 16.59 4.63 1.84
CA GLU A 47 15.97 3.56 1.05
C GLU A 47 16.95 2.40 0.85
N GLN A 48 16.49 1.18 1.14
CA GLN A 48 17.33 -0.02 1.10
C GLN A 48 17.38 -0.64 -0.30
N PHE A 49 16.31 -0.50 -1.07
CA PHE A 49 16.20 -1.07 -2.41
C PHE A 49 16.20 0.05 -3.45
N LYS A 50 17.09 -0.08 -4.44
CA LYS A 50 17.21 0.91 -5.51
C LYS A 50 16.01 0.80 -6.46
N LEU A 51 15.35 1.93 -6.68
CA LEU A 51 14.36 2.09 -7.75
C LEU A 51 15.04 2.60 -9.02
N ASP A 52 14.49 2.22 -10.16
CA ASP A 52 14.85 2.78 -11.45
C ASP A 52 14.52 4.27 -11.53
N ASP A 53 15.34 5.05 -12.22
CA ASP A 53 15.19 6.51 -12.30
C ASP A 53 13.87 6.93 -12.97
N GLY A 54 13.22 6.04 -13.72
CA GLY A 54 11.91 6.25 -14.33
C GLY A 54 10.73 6.05 -13.39
N ILE A 55 10.95 5.59 -12.15
CA ILE A 55 9.88 5.34 -11.17
C ILE A 55 9.68 6.58 -10.29
N ASN A 56 8.44 7.05 -10.23
CA ASN A 56 8.08 8.14 -9.33
C ASN A 56 7.86 7.61 -7.92
N LEU A 57 8.59 8.16 -6.94
CA LEU A 57 8.38 7.88 -5.51
C LEU A 57 7.66 9.06 -4.85
N ILE A 58 6.49 8.81 -4.30
CA ILE A 58 5.65 9.83 -3.65
C ILE A 58 5.39 9.42 -2.21
N HIS A 59 5.74 10.29 -1.27
CA HIS A 59 5.44 10.08 0.14
C HIS A 59 4.15 10.84 0.51
N LEU A 60 3.20 10.15 1.17
CA LEU A 60 2.00 10.80 1.69
C LEU A 60 2.29 11.57 2.99
N ASP A 61 3.45 11.35 3.61
CA ASP A 61 3.90 12.00 4.86
C ASP A 61 2.84 11.96 5.97
N VAL A 62 2.16 10.83 6.10
CA VAL A 62 1.12 10.64 7.13
C VAL A 62 1.81 10.51 8.49
N PRO A 63 1.34 11.21 9.53
CA PRO A 63 1.93 11.09 10.85
C PRO A 63 1.71 9.70 11.43
N PHE A 64 2.72 9.14 12.07
CA PHE A 64 2.59 7.88 12.80
C PHE A 64 1.59 8.00 13.95
N ALA A 65 0.83 6.95 14.18
CA ALA A 65 -0.06 6.90 15.34
C ALA A 65 0.74 7.01 16.64
N LYS A 66 0.23 7.80 17.59
CA LYS A 66 0.89 8.02 18.88
C LYS A 66 1.04 6.71 19.65
N ARG A 67 2.25 6.42 20.09
CA ARG A 67 2.53 5.32 21.02
C ARG A 67 2.19 5.81 22.43
N THR A 68 1.16 5.23 23.03
CA THR A 68 0.70 5.56 24.40
C THR A 68 0.13 4.32 25.06
N ASN A 69 0.21 4.26 26.39
CA ASN A 69 -0.39 3.20 27.18
C ASN A 69 -1.91 3.33 27.29
N ASN A 70 -2.46 4.51 27.04
CA ASN A 70 -3.91 4.73 27.04
C ASN A 70 -4.52 4.17 25.75
N SER A 71 -5.34 3.13 25.89
CA SER A 71 -5.97 2.42 24.77
C SER A 71 -6.89 3.31 23.92
N ILE A 72 -7.62 4.24 24.56
CA ILE A 72 -8.54 5.16 23.88
C ILE A 72 -7.75 6.15 23.02
N ILE A 73 -6.73 6.78 23.58
CA ILE A 73 -5.89 7.74 22.84
C ILE A 73 -5.19 7.04 21.69
N ARG A 74 -4.70 5.83 21.90
CA ARG A 74 -4.08 5.02 20.84
C ARG A 74 -5.05 4.70 19.71
N LEU A 75 -6.29 4.34 20.04
CA LEU A 75 -7.33 4.06 19.04
C LEU A 75 -7.67 5.31 18.23
N ILE A 76 -7.93 6.43 18.90
CA ILE A 76 -8.23 7.71 18.24
C ILE A 76 -7.08 8.14 17.32
N SER A 77 -5.83 8.02 17.79
CA SER A 77 -4.66 8.35 16.99
C SER A 77 -4.54 7.47 15.74
N ARG A 78 -4.84 6.17 15.84
CA ARG A 78 -4.85 5.26 14.68
C ARG A 78 -5.94 5.62 13.68
N LEU A 79 -7.15 5.90 14.15
CA LEU A 79 -8.25 6.32 13.28
C LEU A 79 -7.93 7.64 12.56
N TYR A 80 -7.35 8.59 13.27
CA TYR A 80 -6.87 9.85 12.69
C TYR A 80 -5.82 9.62 11.60
N THR A 81 -4.81 8.77 11.86
CA THR A 81 -3.78 8.40 10.90
C THR A 81 -4.39 7.79 9.63
N ILE A 82 -5.32 6.83 9.78
CA ILE A 82 -6.01 6.19 8.65
C ILE A 82 -6.81 7.23 7.85
N PHE A 83 -7.54 8.11 8.54
CA PHE A 83 -8.33 9.16 7.89
C PHE A 83 -7.45 10.11 7.05
N ILE A 84 -6.34 10.58 7.59
CA ILE A 84 -5.38 11.42 6.85
C ILE A 84 -4.77 10.66 5.67
N ALA A 85 -4.43 9.37 5.85
CA ALA A 85 -3.93 8.52 4.78
C ALA A 85 -4.92 8.44 3.62
N ILE A 86 -6.21 8.20 3.90
CA ILE A 86 -7.28 8.15 2.89
C ILE A 86 -7.39 9.46 2.12
N LEU A 87 -7.41 10.60 2.81
CA LEU A 87 -7.53 11.92 2.17
C LEU A 87 -6.35 12.20 1.25
N ARG A 88 -5.11 12.02 1.74
CA ARG A 88 -3.89 12.30 0.98
C ARG A 88 -3.73 11.33 -0.19
N MET A 89 -3.99 10.05 0.02
CA MET A 89 -3.97 9.02 -1.01
C MET A 89 -4.92 9.38 -2.17
N ASN A 90 -6.19 9.67 -1.87
CA ASN A 90 -7.17 10.00 -2.92
C ASN A 90 -6.81 11.28 -3.68
N LYS A 91 -6.23 12.28 -3.00
CA LYS A 91 -5.75 13.51 -3.65
C LYS A 91 -4.65 13.19 -4.67
N VAL A 92 -3.67 12.37 -4.30
CA VAL A 92 -2.55 11.98 -5.17
C VAL A 92 -3.05 11.11 -6.34
N ILE A 93 -3.84 10.07 -6.05
CA ILE A 93 -4.37 9.13 -7.06
C ILE A 93 -5.22 9.86 -8.11
N LYS A 94 -6.02 10.85 -7.68
CA LYS A 94 -6.83 11.65 -8.61
C LYS A 94 -5.97 12.39 -9.64
N GLY A 95 -4.78 12.86 -9.28
CA GLY A 95 -3.86 13.56 -10.19
C GLY A 95 -3.09 12.64 -11.12
N LEU A 96 -2.93 11.36 -10.76
CA LEU A 96 -2.10 10.40 -11.51
C LEU A 96 -2.87 9.61 -12.57
N HIS A 97 -4.21 9.57 -12.50
CA HIS A 97 -5.07 8.83 -13.43
C HIS A 97 -4.58 7.39 -13.70
N PRO A 98 -4.45 6.53 -12.68
CA PRO A 98 -3.91 5.19 -12.85
C PRO A 98 -4.86 4.27 -13.62
N ASP A 99 -4.28 3.27 -14.30
CA ASP A 99 -5.00 2.14 -14.87
C ASP A 99 -5.16 1.01 -13.84
N ILE A 100 -4.10 0.78 -13.06
CA ILE A 100 -4.06 -0.28 -12.03
C ILE A 100 -3.41 0.27 -10.75
N ILE A 101 -3.95 -0.13 -9.62
CA ILE A 101 -3.37 0.16 -8.30
C ILE A 101 -3.20 -1.14 -7.53
N PHE A 102 -1.98 -1.41 -7.11
CA PHE A 102 -1.64 -2.49 -6.21
C PHE A 102 -1.57 -1.96 -4.77
N PHE A 103 -2.32 -2.58 -3.89
CA PHE A 103 -2.25 -2.34 -2.45
C PHE A 103 -1.51 -3.49 -1.79
N THR A 104 -0.48 -3.19 -1.05
CA THR A 104 0.32 -4.17 -0.31
C THR A 104 0.14 -3.93 1.19
N THR A 105 0.55 -4.86 2.01
CA THR A 105 0.53 -4.77 3.48
C THR A 105 -0.88 -4.70 4.10
N THR A 106 -0.94 -4.79 5.42
CA THR A 106 -2.20 -4.70 6.18
C THR A 106 -2.84 -3.30 6.07
N LEU A 107 -2.01 -2.26 6.06
CA LEU A 107 -2.52 -0.89 5.91
C LEU A 107 -3.11 -0.68 4.51
N GLY A 108 -2.47 -1.24 3.47
CA GLY A 108 -3.00 -1.23 2.11
C GLY A 108 -4.38 -1.88 2.02
N ALA A 109 -4.60 -3.01 2.71
CA ALA A 109 -5.91 -3.64 2.79
C ALA A 109 -6.97 -2.71 3.40
N ILE A 110 -6.62 -1.96 4.44
CA ILE A 110 -7.53 -1.00 5.10
C ILE A 110 -7.83 0.20 4.18
N LEU A 111 -6.86 0.68 3.41
CA LEU A 111 -7.01 1.86 2.55
C LEU A 111 -7.77 1.56 1.25
N LEU A 112 -7.65 0.35 0.71
CA LEU A 112 -8.20 -0.06 -0.58
C LEU A 112 -9.72 0.20 -0.73
N PRO A 113 -10.60 -0.13 0.25
CA PRO A 113 -12.04 0.13 0.15
C PRO A 113 -12.37 1.61 0.00
N PHE A 114 -11.52 2.49 0.54
CA PHE A 114 -11.72 3.94 0.54
C PHE A 114 -10.98 4.65 -0.60
N CYS A 115 -10.38 3.90 -1.50
CA CYS A 115 -9.75 4.44 -2.69
C CYS A 115 -10.79 4.73 -3.78
N HIS A 116 -11.05 6.01 -4.04
CA HIS A 116 -12.04 6.48 -5.01
C HIS A 116 -11.39 6.66 -6.38
N THR A 117 -11.45 5.64 -7.20
CA THR A 117 -10.90 5.63 -8.56
C THR A 117 -11.64 4.64 -9.45
N LYS A 118 -11.55 4.85 -10.77
CA LYS A 118 -12.00 3.88 -11.79
C LYS A 118 -10.92 2.84 -12.13
N ALA A 119 -9.69 3.01 -11.60
CA ALA A 119 -8.61 2.07 -11.81
C ALA A 119 -8.93 0.70 -11.20
N ARG A 120 -8.36 -0.34 -11.78
CA ARG A 120 -8.42 -1.70 -11.25
C ARG A 120 -7.66 -1.76 -9.94
N LYS A 121 -8.30 -2.19 -8.88
CA LYS A 121 -7.70 -2.31 -7.55
C LYS A 121 -7.33 -3.76 -7.26
N ILE A 122 -6.06 -4.01 -7.02
CA ILE A 122 -5.52 -5.33 -6.71
C ILE A 122 -4.92 -5.29 -5.30
N TYR A 123 -5.26 -6.28 -4.49
CA TYR A 123 -4.61 -6.45 -3.20
C TYR A 123 -3.59 -7.59 -3.27
N GLU A 124 -2.34 -7.32 -2.92
CA GLU A 124 -1.27 -8.31 -2.79
C GLU A 124 -1.05 -8.63 -1.31
N SER A 125 -1.48 -9.82 -0.88
CA SER A 125 -1.28 -10.30 0.47
C SER A 125 0.11 -10.91 0.63
N HIS A 126 0.98 -10.23 1.33
CA HIS A 126 2.32 -10.73 1.68
C HIS A 126 2.39 -11.36 3.09
N LEU A 127 1.26 -11.41 3.80
CA LEU A 127 1.12 -12.09 5.08
C LEU A 127 0.09 -13.19 4.95
N ALA A 128 0.38 -14.35 5.54
CA ALA A 128 -0.61 -15.42 5.63
C ALA A 128 -1.87 -14.88 6.33
N ARG A 129 -3.04 -15.12 5.75
CA ARG A 129 -4.35 -14.64 6.23
C ARG A 129 -4.57 -14.93 7.74
N LYS A 130 -4.07 -16.07 8.21
CA LYS A 130 -4.14 -16.50 9.61
C LYS A 130 -3.48 -15.53 10.59
N PHE A 131 -2.49 -14.77 10.17
CA PHE A 131 -1.74 -13.82 10.99
C PHE A 131 -2.19 -12.38 10.83
N ASN A 132 -3.20 -12.11 10.00
CA ASN A 132 -3.70 -10.76 9.81
C ASN A 132 -4.61 -10.34 10.97
N PRO A 133 -4.23 -9.35 11.80
CA PRO A 133 -5.02 -8.93 12.96
C PRO A 133 -6.38 -8.31 12.58
N PHE A 134 -6.55 -7.90 11.31
CA PHE A 134 -7.79 -7.32 10.78
C PHE A 134 -8.63 -8.32 9.97
N ASN A 135 -8.46 -9.61 10.22
CA ASN A 135 -9.14 -10.67 9.48
C ASN A 135 -10.67 -10.47 9.38
N LYS A 136 -11.30 -9.92 10.42
CA LYS A 136 -12.75 -9.61 10.42
C LYS A 136 -13.15 -8.43 9.50
N LEU A 137 -12.24 -7.51 9.20
CA LEU A 137 -12.47 -6.38 8.29
C LEU A 137 -12.01 -6.68 6.86
N PHE A 138 -11.33 -7.80 6.67
CA PHE A 138 -10.76 -8.18 5.37
C PHE A 138 -11.84 -8.40 4.29
N PHE A 139 -13.07 -8.72 4.70
CA PHE A 139 -14.19 -8.82 3.76
C PHE A 139 -14.45 -7.52 2.99
N LEU A 140 -14.20 -6.33 3.58
CA LEU A 140 -14.33 -5.07 2.86
C LEU A 140 -13.29 -4.93 1.75
N THR A 141 -12.08 -5.42 1.99
CA THR A 141 -11.02 -5.49 0.99
C THR A 141 -11.41 -6.45 -0.13
N GLU A 142 -11.93 -7.64 0.22
CA GLU A 142 -12.40 -8.64 -0.74
C GLU A 142 -13.52 -8.11 -1.65
N LEU A 143 -14.49 -7.37 -1.09
CA LEU A 143 -15.57 -6.75 -1.85
C LEU A 143 -15.11 -5.59 -2.75
N SER A 144 -14.02 -4.93 -2.38
CA SER A 144 -13.56 -3.70 -3.06
C SER A 144 -12.40 -3.94 -4.02
N ALA A 145 -11.67 -5.04 -3.88
CA ALA A 145 -10.60 -5.43 -4.78
C ALA A 145 -11.16 -6.19 -5.98
N GLU A 146 -10.66 -5.90 -7.18
CA GLU A 146 -10.97 -6.70 -8.37
C GLU A 146 -10.30 -8.07 -8.30
N ARG A 147 -9.10 -8.12 -7.72
CA ARG A 147 -8.33 -9.36 -7.49
C ARG A 147 -7.56 -9.30 -6.19
N ILE A 148 -7.40 -10.47 -5.59
CA ILE A 148 -6.51 -10.68 -4.45
C ILE A 148 -5.44 -11.68 -4.86
N VAL A 149 -4.19 -11.30 -4.70
CA VAL A 149 -3.02 -12.15 -4.94
C VAL A 149 -2.49 -12.62 -3.60
N CYS A 150 -2.44 -13.93 -3.39
CA CYS A 150 -1.95 -14.55 -2.17
C CYS A 150 -0.61 -15.24 -2.43
N LEU A 151 0.23 -15.36 -1.39
CA LEU A 151 1.53 -16.01 -1.46
C LEU A 151 1.42 -17.53 -1.68
N THR A 152 0.38 -18.15 -1.14
CA THR A 152 0.18 -19.61 -1.22
C THR A 152 -1.26 -19.95 -1.59
N SER A 153 -1.44 -21.13 -2.18
CA SER A 153 -2.78 -21.67 -2.49
C SER A 153 -3.63 -21.93 -1.22
N GLY A 154 -3.00 -22.10 -0.07
CA GLY A 154 -3.66 -22.23 1.23
C GLY A 154 -4.30 -20.95 1.75
N ASP A 155 -3.78 -19.80 1.34
CA ASP A 155 -4.28 -18.47 1.72
C ASP A 155 -5.41 -17.98 0.78
N ALA A 156 -5.64 -18.69 -0.32
CA ALA A 156 -6.66 -18.35 -1.33
C ALA A 156 -8.06 -18.91 -1.04
N LYS A 157 -8.25 -19.60 0.11
CA LYS A 157 -9.53 -20.22 0.52
C LYS A 157 -10.31 -19.36 1.50
#